data_2c0fb7a539b373cf371838fb9946ea13
#
_entry.id   2c0fb7a539b373cf371838fb9946ea13
#
_cell.length_a   1.000
_cell.length_b   1.000
_cell.length_c   1.000
_cell.angle_alpha   90.00
_cell.angle_beta   90.00
_cell.angle_gamma   90.00
#
_symmetry.space_group_name_H-M   'P 1'
#
loop_
_entity.id
_entity.type
_entity.pdbx_description
1 polymer ?
#
loop_
_entity_poly.entity_id
_entity_poly.type
_entity_poly.pdbx_seq_one_letter_code
_entity_poly.pdbx_strand_id
1 'polypeptide(L)'
;ILTGLYSHSHMVVDNAARDPGNLTFFPEYLQAAGYQTSFFGKWHMGNHSDDPQPGFDHWESFRGQGVYYGPTLNINGERIDYDEQTYITDLLTSHAVDWLENRNTEKPFFLYLSHKAVHSQFQPAQRHRDIHRDESIVLPDSFNTPRYGEPALPSASATGEPLRGRDYYGQNRLPDWVKAQRESWHGVDYMYHGDIGFDELFHRYTETLMG
;
A
#
# COMPACT_ATOMS: atom_id res chain seq x y z
N ILE A 1 -1.70 13.38 -5.34
CA ILE A 1 -2.55 14.07 -4.34
C ILE A 1 -1.79 15.25 -3.75
N LEU A 2 -0.60 15.07 -3.18
CA LEU A 2 0.10 16.10 -2.40
C LEU A 2 0.44 17.39 -3.18
N THR A 3 0.65 17.29 -4.49
CA THR A 3 0.99 18.44 -5.34
C THR A 3 -0.19 18.97 -6.15
N GLY A 4 -1.28 18.21 -6.27
CA GLY A 4 -2.36 18.50 -7.22
C GLY A 4 -1.98 18.38 -8.70
N LEU A 5 -0.76 17.96 -9.00
CA LEU A 5 -0.23 17.84 -10.36
C LEU A 5 -0.42 16.43 -10.92
N TYR A 6 -0.49 16.31 -12.24
CA TYR A 6 -0.40 15.02 -12.94
C TYR A 6 1.03 14.50 -12.97
N SER A 7 1.20 13.18 -13.14
CA SER A 7 2.51 12.52 -13.09
C SER A 7 3.53 13.07 -14.11
N HIS A 8 3.08 13.45 -15.30
CA HIS A 8 3.95 14.09 -16.30
C HIS A 8 4.42 15.50 -15.89
N SER A 9 3.74 16.15 -14.94
CA SER A 9 4.11 17.48 -14.44
C SER A 9 4.95 17.41 -13.18
N HIS A 10 4.66 16.49 -12.26
CA HIS A 10 5.47 16.31 -11.04
C HIS A 10 6.63 15.34 -11.23
N MET A 11 6.72 14.63 -12.36
CA MET A 11 7.81 13.73 -12.77
C MET A 11 8.08 12.53 -11.83
N VAL A 12 7.22 12.29 -10.84
CA VAL A 12 7.25 11.06 -10.04
C VAL A 12 6.47 10.00 -10.80
N VAL A 13 7.18 9.15 -11.52
CA VAL A 13 6.60 8.24 -12.52
C VAL A 13 6.33 6.84 -11.97
N ASP A 14 6.94 6.51 -10.84
CA ASP A 14 6.81 5.21 -10.19
C ASP A 14 7.15 5.26 -8.69
N ASN A 15 6.99 4.14 -8.00
CA ASN A 15 7.19 4.03 -6.55
C ASN A 15 8.67 4.14 -6.10
N ALA A 16 9.62 3.99 -7.01
CA ALA A 16 11.04 4.14 -6.70
C ALA A 16 11.56 5.54 -7.04
N ALA A 17 10.79 6.31 -7.82
CA ALA A 17 11.15 7.67 -8.15
C ALA A 17 11.13 8.54 -6.89
N ARG A 18 12.21 9.30 -6.71
CA ARG A 18 12.28 10.31 -5.66
C ARG A 18 11.56 11.57 -6.12
N ASP A 19 11.12 12.35 -5.15
CA ASP A 19 10.77 13.73 -5.40
C ASP A 19 11.95 14.43 -6.11
N PRO A 20 11.74 15.05 -7.27
CA PRO A 20 12.77 15.82 -7.96
C PRO A 20 13.28 17.03 -7.14
N GLY A 21 12.73 17.31 -5.96
CA GLY A 21 13.21 18.33 -5.04
C GLY A 21 12.70 19.75 -5.34
N ASN A 22 11.76 19.89 -6.25
CA ASN A 22 11.17 21.18 -6.64
C ASN A 22 9.64 21.19 -6.55
N LEU A 23 9.07 20.20 -5.87
CA LEU A 23 7.64 20.11 -5.67
C LEU A 23 7.22 20.85 -4.41
N THR A 24 6.13 21.58 -4.50
CA THR A 24 5.45 22.13 -3.33
C THR A 24 4.26 21.25 -2.98
N PHE A 25 4.20 20.82 -1.74
CA PHE A 25 3.11 19.99 -1.24
C PHE A 25 2.01 20.87 -0.61
N PHE A 26 0.75 20.49 -0.78
CA PHE A 26 -0.34 21.30 -0.24
C PHE A 26 -0.26 21.52 1.30
N PRO A 27 0.33 20.62 2.13
CA PRO A 27 0.51 20.89 3.54
C PRO A 27 1.37 22.11 3.84
N GLU A 28 2.30 22.50 2.94
CA GLU A 28 3.07 23.74 3.10
C GLU A 28 2.17 25.00 3.06
N TYR A 29 1.13 24.99 2.21
CA TYR A 29 0.13 26.07 2.20
C TYR A 29 -0.72 26.06 3.47
N LEU A 30 -1.02 24.89 4.03
CA LEU A 30 -1.73 24.78 5.31
C LEU A 30 -0.88 25.34 6.46
N GLN A 31 0.42 25.04 6.51
CA GLN A 31 1.34 25.62 7.48
C GLN A 31 1.38 27.15 7.36
N ALA A 32 1.50 27.67 6.13
CA ALA A 32 1.47 29.10 5.87
C ALA A 32 0.16 29.76 6.30
N ALA A 33 -0.96 29.02 6.29
CA ALA A 33 -2.27 29.45 6.78
C ALA A 33 -2.46 29.26 8.30
N GLY A 34 -1.43 28.82 9.03
CA GLY A 34 -1.44 28.69 10.49
C GLY A 34 -1.90 27.34 11.02
N TYR A 35 -2.05 26.34 10.17
CA TYR A 35 -2.35 24.96 10.59
C TYR A 35 -1.13 24.33 11.28
N GLN A 36 -1.40 23.44 12.24
CA GLN A 36 -0.46 22.42 12.67
C GLN A 36 -0.60 21.22 11.75
N THR A 37 0.50 20.69 11.26
CA THR A 37 0.49 19.62 10.25
C THR A 37 1.25 18.41 10.74
N SER A 38 0.71 17.22 10.51
CA SER A 38 1.38 15.99 10.91
C SER A 38 1.20 14.89 9.87
N PHE A 39 2.21 14.04 9.77
CA PHE A 39 2.22 12.84 8.95
C PHE A 39 2.61 11.63 9.80
N PHE A 40 1.83 10.54 9.68
CA PHE A 40 2.09 9.27 10.34
C PHE A 40 1.97 8.13 9.34
N GLY A 41 3.03 7.35 9.15
CA GLY A 41 2.98 6.10 8.42
C GLY A 41 3.72 6.06 7.09
N LYS A 42 3.10 5.45 6.09
CA LYS A 42 3.74 5.12 4.83
C LYS A 42 3.81 6.32 3.88
N TRP A 43 5.02 6.81 3.66
CA TRP A 43 5.27 7.82 2.62
C TRP A 43 5.44 7.19 1.23
N HIS A 44 6.32 6.22 1.12
CA HIS A 44 6.59 5.41 -0.08
C HIS A 44 6.92 6.21 -1.35
N MET A 45 7.57 7.36 -1.22
CA MET A 45 8.16 8.10 -2.33
C MET A 45 9.67 7.87 -2.32
N GLY A 46 10.10 6.80 -3.04
CA GLY A 46 11.44 6.26 -2.92
C GLY A 46 11.60 5.25 -1.77
N ASN A 47 12.35 4.17 -2.03
CA ASN A 47 12.47 3.05 -1.09
C ASN A 47 13.54 3.26 -0.01
N HIS A 48 14.39 4.28 -0.15
CA HIS A 48 15.63 4.40 0.63
C HIS A 48 15.60 5.47 1.70
N SER A 49 14.61 6.36 1.68
CA SER A 49 14.47 7.43 2.67
C SER A 49 13.09 7.42 3.31
N ASP A 50 13.10 7.75 4.60
CA ASP A 50 11.94 8.04 5.43
C ASP A 50 12.10 9.42 6.09
N ASP A 51 12.95 10.26 5.51
CA ASP A 51 13.26 11.59 6.02
C ASP A 51 12.03 12.49 6.05
N PRO A 52 11.93 13.41 7.03
CA PRO A 52 10.87 14.39 7.11
C PRO A 52 10.68 15.16 5.80
N GLN A 53 9.44 15.36 5.40
CA GLN A 53 9.09 16.03 4.16
C GLN A 53 8.55 17.45 4.45
N PRO A 54 8.70 18.38 3.49
CA PRO A 54 8.15 19.73 3.63
C PRO A 54 6.64 19.72 3.88
N GLY A 55 6.18 20.67 4.67
CA GLY A 55 4.77 20.85 4.96
C GLY A 55 4.25 20.08 6.17
N PHE A 56 5.12 19.39 6.92
CA PHE A 56 4.75 18.67 8.15
C PHE A 56 5.57 19.14 9.34
N ASP A 57 4.89 19.62 10.39
CA ASP A 57 5.50 20.02 11.67
C ASP A 57 5.87 18.80 12.51
N HIS A 58 5.12 17.72 12.35
CA HIS A 58 5.39 16.43 12.96
C HIS A 58 5.44 15.35 11.89
N TRP A 59 6.47 14.52 11.96
CA TRP A 59 6.74 13.47 10.97
C TRP A 59 7.02 12.14 11.64
N GLU A 60 6.28 11.11 11.24
CA GLU A 60 6.58 9.71 11.56
C GLU A 60 6.43 8.86 10.33
N SER A 61 7.50 8.23 9.87
CA SER A 61 7.48 7.39 8.68
C SER A 61 8.44 6.22 8.79
N PHE A 62 8.41 5.36 7.80
CA PHE A 62 9.29 4.20 7.67
C PHE A 62 9.69 3.99 6.22
N ARG A 63 10.82 3.31 5.99
CA ARG A 63 11.36 3.05 4.66
C ARG A 63 10.52 2.06 3.87
N GLY A 64 10.33 2.34 2.59
CA GLY A 64 9.73 1.44 1.61
C GLY A 64 8.35 0.93 2.02
N GLN A 65 8.19 -0.38 2.04
CA GLN A 65 6.91 -1.04 2.35
C GLN A 65 6.67 -1.19 3.86
N GLY A 66 7.70 -1.04 4.69
CA GLY A 66 7.60 -1.28 6.12
C GLY A 66 7.30 -2.74 6.49
N VAL A 67 7.18 -2.99 7.78
CA VAL A 67 6.82 -4.30 8.35
C VAL A 67 5.57 -4.18 9.22
N TYR A 68 4.90 -5.29 9.49
CA TYR A 68 3.70 -5.28 10.34
C TYR A 68 4.04 -5.31 11.83
N TYR A 69 5.15 -5.96 12.19
CA TYR A 69 5.61 -6.13 13.56
C TYR A 69 7.08 -5.73 13.68
N GLY A 70 7.47 -5.19 14.81
CA GLY A 70 8.83 -4.72 15.05
C GLY A 70 9.28 -3.62 14.09
N PRO A 71 8.50 -2.54 13.87
CA PRO A 71 8.88 -1.50 12.93
C PRO A 71 10.05 -0.67 13.44
N THR A 72 10.81 -0.10 12.50
CA THR A 72 11.66 1.06 12.74
C THR A 72 10.95 2.28 12.18
N LEU A 73 10.73 3.29 12.99
CA LEU A 73 10.16 4.57 12.56
C LEU A 73 11.22 5.66 12.55
N ASN A 74 11.13 6.58 11.60
CA ASN A 74 11.79 7.87 11.62
C ASN A 74 10.81 8.89 12.22
N ILE A 75 11.07 9.34 13.43
CA ILE A 75 10.26 10.34 14.13
C ILE A 75 11.03 11.66 14.12
N ASN A 76 10.59 12.61 13.32
CA ASN A 76 11.20 13.95 13.18
C ASN A 76 12.71 13.93 12.88
N GLY A 77 13.18 12.92 12.15
CA GLY A 77 14.60 12.75 11.81
C GLY A 77 15.35 11.76 12.71
N GLU A 78 14.77 11.31 13.81
CA GLU A 78 15.36 10.30 14.70
C GLU A 78 14.76 8.92 14.41
N ARG A 79 15.62 7.90 14.28
CA ARG A 79 15.17 6.53 14.01
C ARG A 79 15.04 5.75 15.31
N ILE A 80 13.87 5.19 15.52
CA ILE A 80 13.51 4.42 16.72
C ILE A 80 13.09 3.02 16.29
N ASP A 81 13.76 2.02 16.87
CA ASP A 81 13.43 0.61 16.68
C ASP A 81 12.45 0.15 17.76
N TYR A 82 11.41 -0.54 17.37
CA TYR A 82 10.41 -1.12 18.26
C TYR A 82 10.56 -2.65 18.34
N ASP A 83 10.12 -3.21 19.45
CA ASP A 83 10.19 -4.64 19.68
C ASP A 83 9.29 -5.45 18.69
N GLU A 84 9.61 -6.75 18.53
CA GLU A 84 8.95 -7.65 17.59
C GLU A 84 7.45 -7.89 17.90
N GLN A 85 6.94 -7.50 19.05
CA GLN A 85 5.53 -7.61 19.41
C GLN A 85 4.74 -6.34 19.03
N THR A 86 5.43 -5.25 18.76
CA THR A 86 4.81 -3.98 18.42
C THR A 86 4.17 -4.03 17.04
N TYR A 87 2.85 -3.92 17.00
CA TYR A 87 2.08 -3.90 15.75
C TYR A 87 2.00 -2.48 15.19
N ILE A 88 2.50 -2.27 13.98
CA ILE A 88 2.67 -0.94 13.39
C ILE A 88 1.38 -0.13 13.30
N THR A 89 0.24 -0.77 13.01
CA THR A 89 -1.04 -0.06 12.89
C THR A 89 -1.47 0.51 14.25
N ASP A 90 -1.31 -0.26 15.33
CA ASP A 90 -1.64 0.18 16.67
C ASP A 90 -0.69 1.28 17.14
N LEU A 91 0.60 1.13 16.87
CA LEU A 91 1.62 2.11 17.20
C LEU A 91 1.33 3.46 16.54
N LEU A 92 1.15 3.48 15.22
CA LEU A 92 0.84 4.72 14.48
C LEU A 92 -0.48 5.34 14.92
N THR A 93 -1.49 4.51 15.24
CA THR A 93 -2.77 5.00 15.76
C THR A 93 -2.59 5.66 17.12
N SER A 94 -1.86 5.02 18.03
CA SER A 94 -1.57 5.56 19.36
C SER A 94 -0.84 6.90 19.27
N HIS A 95 0.23 6.97 18.49
CA HIS A 95 0.99 8.21 18.29
C HIS A 95 0.14 9.32 17.66
N ALA A 96 -0.72 8.98 16.68
CA ALA A 96 -1.62 9.96 16.07
C ALA A 96 -2.66 10.49 17.07
N VAL A 97 -3.19 9.63 17.95
CA VAL A 97 -4.12 10.03 19.03
C VAL A 97 -3.40 10.90 20.04
N ASP A 98 -2.20 10.50 20.50
CA ASP A 98 -1.40 11.26 21.43
C ASP A 98 -1.06 12.66 20.87
N TRP A 99 -0.72 12.74 19.58
CA TRP A 99 -0.49 14.02 18.91
C TRP A 99 -1.76 14.88 18.90
N LEU A 100 -2.93 14.30 18.58
CA LEU A 100 -4.22 15.01 18.58
C LEU A 100 -4.60 15.53 19.97
N GLU A 101 -4.32 14.77 21.02
CA GLU A 101 -4.62 15.17 22.40
C GLU A 101 -3.72 16.30 22.89
N ASN A 102 -2.44 16.30 22.45
CA ASN A 102 -1.43 17.26 22.88
C ASN A 102 -1.24 18.46 21.94
N ARG A 103 -1.99 18.53 20.83
CA ARG A 103 -1.89 19.65 19.89
C ARG A 103 -2.34 20.98 20.53
N ASN A 104 -1.91 22.09 19.96
CA ASN A 104 -2.48 23.39 20.31
C ASN A 104 -3.92 23.50 19.81
N THR A 105 -4.88 23.52 20.72
CA THR A 105 -6.32 23.56 20.40
C THR A 105 -6.80 24.90 19.83
N GLU A 106 -6.00 25.94 19.90
CA GLU A 106 -6.30 27.25 19.33
C GLU A 106 -5.98 27.34 17.83
N LYS A 107 -5.25 26.34 17.30
CA LYS A 107 -4.91 26.26 15.88
C LYS A 107 -5.70 25.18 15.18
N PRO A 108 -6.10 25.41 13.93
CA PRO A 108 -6.57 24.33 13.07
C PRO A 108 -5.43 23.31 12.86
N PHE A 109 -5.79 22.08 12.51
CA PHE A 109 -4.80 21.04 12.25
C PHE A 109 -5.10 20.27 10.97
N PHE A 110 -4.05 19.68 10.44
CA PHE A 110 -4.09 18.69 9.38
C PHE A 110 -3.28 17.47 9.81
N LEU A 111 -3.93 16.31 9.86
CA LEU A 111 -3.31 15.04 10.18
C LEU A 111 -3.45 14.08 8.99
N TYR A 112 -2.33 13.55 8.50
CA TYR A 112 -2.29 12.55 7.46
C TYR A 112 -1.83 11.21 8.06
N LEU A 113 -2.78 10.29 8.28
CA LEU A 113 -2.50 8.95 8.80
C LEU A 113 -2.55 7.93 7.66
N SER A 114 -1.38 7.41 7.31
CA SER A 114 -1.16 6.51 6.18
C SER A 114 -0.68 5.14 6.66
N HIS A 115 -1.61 4.26 7.00
CA HIS A 115 -1.27 2.92 7.47
C HIS A 115 -0.62 2.05 6.38
N LYS A 116 0.26 1.12 6.80
CA LYS A 116 0.74 0.03 5.95
C LYS A 116 -0.39 -0.92 5.56
N ALA A 117 -1.30 -1.20 6.47
CA ALA A 117 -2.44 -2.10 6.23
C ALA A 117 -3.39 -1.51 5.17
N VAL A 118 -3.89 -2.30 4.26
CA VAL A 118 -3.81 -3.77 4.19
C VAL A 118 -2.89 -4.27 3.06
N HIS A 119 -1.65 -3.78 3.00
CA HIS A 119 -0.71 -4.22 1.97
C HIS A 119 -0.34 -5.71 2.13
N SER A 120 0.19 -6.31 1.05
CA SER A 120 0.65 -7.71 1.01
C SER A 120 1.46 -8.12 2.24
N GLN A 121 1.46 -9.39 2.53
CA GLN A 121 1.68 -10.12 3.77
C GLN A 121 0.45 -10.12 4.70
N PHE A 122 -0.50 -9.19 4.54
CA PHE A 122 -1.84 -9.18 5.16
C PHE A 122 -1.86 -9.65 6.62
N GLN A 123 -0.86 -9.26 7.43
CA GLN A 123 -0.76 -9.70 8.81
C GLN A 123 -1.68 -8.87 9.71
N PRO A 124 -2.74 -9.45 10.26
CA PRO A 124 -3.60 -8.76 11.21
C PRO A 124 -2.91 -8.64 12.58
N ALA A 125 -3.43 -7.74 13.41
CA ALA A 125 -3.09 -7.76 14.83
C ALA A 125 -3.46 -9.12 15.43
N GLN A 126 -2.66 -9.62 16.39
CA GLN A 126 -2.85 -10.94 17.01
C GLN A 126 -4.27 -11.18 17.51
N ARG A 127 -4.91 -10.13 18.08
CA ARG A 127 -6.30 -10.18 18.56
C ARG A 127 -7.36 -10.37 17.48
N HIS A 128 -7.02 -10.17 16.21
CA HIS A 128 -7.93 -10.27 15.07
C HIS A 128 -7.66 -11.48 14.17
N ARG A 129 -6.65 -12.29 14.50
CA ARG A 129 -6.15 -13.35 13.62
C ARG A 129 -7.22 -14.38 13.23
N ASP A 130 -8.14 -14.64 14.13
CA ASP A 130 -9.14 -15.70 13.97
C ASP A 130 -10.58 -15.18 13.95
N ILE A 131 -10.77 -13.86 13.86
CA ILE A 131 -12.08 -13.23 14.03
C ILE A 131 -13.13 -13.70 13.01
N HIS A 132 -12.69 -14.10 11.82
CA HIS A 132 -13.57 -14.54 10.74
C HIS A 132 -13.31 -15.99 10.30
N ARG A 133 -12.61 -16.79 11.13
CA ARG A 133 -12.22 -18.15 10.78
C ARG A 133 -13.40 -19.05 10.40
N ASP A 134 -14.50 -18.91 11.10
CA ASP A 134 -15.70 -19.76 10.95
C ASP A 134 -16.81 -19.08 10.12
N GLU A 135 -16.52 -17.94 9.52
CA GLU A 135 -17.48 -17.21 8.72
C GLU A 135 -17.37 -17.62 7.23
N SER A 136 -18.52 -17.83 6.60
CA SER A 136 -18.57 -18.01 5.14
C SER A 136 -18.50 -16.65 4.44
N ILE A 137 -17.59 -16.51 3.50
CA ILE A 137 -17.48 -15.30 2.68
C ILE A 137 -18.68 -15.25 1.74
N VAL A 138 -19.49 -14.20 1.86
CA VAL A 138 -20.57 -13.90 0.91
C VAL A 138 -19.98 -13.17 -0.27
N LEU A 139 -19.83 -13.86 -1.38
CA LEU A 139 -19.31 -13.24 -2.60
C LEU A 139 -20.37 -12.34 -3.24
N PRO A 140 -19.99 -11.19 -3.82
CA PRO A 140 -20.93 -10.36 -4.57
C PRO A 140 -21.44 -11.10 -5.83
N ASP A 141 -22.65 -10.81 -6.26
CA ASP A 141 -23.27 -11.43 -7.46
C ASP A 141 -22.38 -11.28 -8.70
N SER A 142 -21.63 -10.19 -8.78
CA SER A 142 -20.69 -9.92 -9.88
C SER A 142 -19.40 -10.75 -9.84
N PHE A 143 -19.13 -11.51 -8.77
CA PHE A 143 -17.86 -12.24 -8.62
C PHE A 143 -17.63 -13.24 -9.77
N ASN A 144 -18.67 -13.96 -10.16
CA ASN A 144 -18.63 -14.92 -11.28
C ASN A 144 -19.17 -14.35 -12.60
N THR A 145 -19.46 -13.04 -12.64
CA THR A 145 -19.99 -12.41 -13.86
C THR A 145 -18.81 -12.09 -14.79
N PRO A 146 -18.82 -12.58 -16.04
CA PRO A 146 -17.78 -12.24 -16.99
C PRO A 146 -17.76 -10.72 -17.23
N ARG A 147 -16.57 -10.17 -17.44
CA ARG A 147 -16.45 -8.79 -17.92
C ARG A 147 -17.08 -8.67 -19.30
N TYR A 148 -17.61 -7.49 -19.60
CA TYR A 148 -18.24 -7.23 -20.90
C TYR A 148 -17.34 -7.68 -22.05
N GLY A 149 -17.86 -8.57 -22.92
CA GLY A 149 -17.13 -9.12 -24.06
C GLY A 149 -16.19 -10.30 -23.75
N GLU A 150 -16.08 -10.74 -22.50
CA GLU A 150 -15.32 -11.93 -22.13
C GLU A 150 -16.24 -13.13 -21.96
N PRO A 151 -15.82 -14.34 -22.36
CA PRO A 151 -16.58 -15.54 -22.02
C PRO A 151 -16.62 -15.74 -20.52
N ALA A 152 -17.70 -16.36 -20.02
CA ALA A 152 -17.79 -16.75 -18.62
C ALA A 152 -16.55 -17.56 -18.23
N LEU A 153 -15.95 -17.20 -17.10
CA LEU A 153 -14.80 -17.94 -16.59
C LEU A 153 -15.27 -19.32 -16.12
N PRO A 154 -14.62 -20.40 -16.56
CA PRO A 154 -14.93 -21.70 -16.02
C PRO A 154 -14.61 -21.67 -14.52
N SER A 155 -15.56 -22.10 -13.70
CA SER A 155 -15.42 -22.15 -12.24
C SER A 155 -14.39 -23.19 -11.74
N ALA A 156 -14.01 -24.13 -12.61
CA ALA A 156 -12.94 -25.09 -12.36
C ALA A 156 -12.44 -25.64 -13.70
N SER A 157 -11.22 -26.20 -13.71
CA SER A 157 -10.77 -27.02 -14.85
C SER A 157 -11.66 -28.25 -15.01
N ALA A 158 -11.65 -28.86 -16.19
CA ALA A 158 -12.36 -30.13 -16.44
C ALA A 158 -11.93 -31.27 -15.48
N THR A 159 -10.81 -31.11 -14.79
CA THR A 159 -10.28 -32.06 -13.78
C THR A 159 -10.65 -31.69 -12.35
N GLY A 160 -11.39 -30.58 -12.12
CA GLY A 160 -11.74 -30.10 -10.80
C GLY A 160 -10.63 -29.34 -10.08
N GLU A 161 -9.44 -29.21 -10.70
CA GLU A 161 -8.35 -28.43 -10.16
C GLU A 161 -8.61 -26.93 -10.30
N PRO A 162 -8.19 -26.09 -9.33
CA PRO A 162 -8.26 -24.65 -9.46
C PRO A 162 -7.55 -24.17 -10.72
N LEU A 163 -8.19 -23.29 -11.47
CA LEU A 163 -7.57 -22.69 -12.65
C LEU A 163 -6.39 -21.82 -12.21
N ARG A 164 -5.20 -22.15 -12.70
CA ARG A 164 -4.01 -21.33 -12.47
C ARG A 164 -4.04 -20.07 -13.34
N GLY A 165 -3.36 -19.03 -12.94
CA GLY A 165 -3.36 -17.74 -13.62
C GLY A 165 -3.10 -17.80 -15.12
N ARG A 166 -2.29 -18.76 -15.58
CA ARG A 166 -2.04 -19.01 -16.99
C ARG A 166 -3.29 -19.43 -17.76
N ASP A 167 -4.13 -20.28 -17.16
CA ASP A 167 -5.36 -20.77 -17.76
C ASP A 167 -6.46 -19.71 -17.72
N TYR A 168 -6.41 -18.87 -16.67
CA TYR A 168 -7.38 -17.81 -16.43
C TYR A 168 -7.22 -16.62 -17.38
N TYR A 169 -5.99 -16.15 -17.56
CA TYR A 169 -5.74 -14.99 -18.44
C TYR A 169 -5.32 -15.37 -19.84
N GLY A 170 -5.04 -16.64 -20.12
CA GLY A 170 -4.58 -17.16 -21.39
C GLY A 170 -3.55 -16.23 -22.04
N GLN A 171 -2.35 -16.69 -22.33
CA GLN A 171 -1.28 -15.85 -22.91
C GLN A 171 -1.71 -15.06 -24.16
N ASN A 172 -2.76 -15.53 -24.84
CA ASN A 172 -3.28 -14.91 -26.05
C ASN A 172 -4.31 -13.78 -25.82
N ARG A 173 -4.76 -13.57 -24.58
CA ARG A 173 -5.78 -12.57 -24.26
C ARG A 173 -5.24 -11.24 -23.76
N LEU A 174 -4.00 -11.20 -23.30
CA LEU A 174 -3.37 -9.95 -22.89
C LEU A 174 -2.92 -9.17 -24.14
N PRO A 175 -3.21 -7.87 -24.21
CA PRO A 175 -2.65 -7.01 -25.24
C PRO A 175 -1.13 -7.12 -25.29
N ASP A 176 -0.55 -7.02 -26.49
CA ASP A 176 0.92 -7.19 -26.66
C ASP A 176 1.74 -6.19 -25.84
N TRP A 177 1.23 -4.99 -25.63
CA TRP A 177 1.88 -4.00 -24.78
C TRP A 177 1.91 -4.42 -23.30
N VAL A 178 0.90 -5.15 -22.78
CA VAL A 178 0.88 -5.71 -21.43
C VAL A 178 1.88 -6.86 -21.33
N LYS A 179 1.94 -7.72 -22.35
CA LYS A 179 2.92 -8.82 -22.42
C LYS A 179 4.35 -8.29 -22.45
N ALA A 180 4.60 -7.21 -23.21
CA ALA A 180 5.91 -6.58 -23.31
C ALA A 180 6.36 -5.89 -22.00
N GLN A 181 5.41 -5.46 -21.17
CA GLN A 181 5.70 -4.85 -19.86
C GLN A 181 5.77 -5.84 -18.71
N ARG A 182 5.44 -7.09 -18.95
CA ARG A 182 5.36 -8.13 -17.93
C ARG A 182 6.68 -8.36 -17.20
N GLU A 183 7.81 -8.21 -17.91
CA GLU A 183 9.16 -8.32 -17.37
C GLU A 183 9.76 -6.94 -17.00
N SER A 184 9.01 -5.88 -17.25
CA SER A 184 9.43 -4.53 -16.84
C SER A 184 9.05 -4.27 -15.40
N TRP A 185 9.78 -3.41 -14.76
CA TRP A 185 9.50 -3.04 -13.38
C TRP A 185 8.13 -2.35 -13.18
N HIS A 186 7.46 -1.94 -14.24
CA HIS A 186 6.07 -1.49 -14.25
C HIS A 186 5.08 -2.66 -14.35
N GLY A 187 5.54 -3.88 -14.60
CA GLY A 187 4.74 -5.08 -14.55
C GLY A 187 4.39 -5.45 -13.11
N VAL A 188 3.18 -5.92 -12.89
CA VAL A 188 2.69 -6.32 -11.56
C VAL A 188 3.61 -7.36 -10.92
N ASP A 189 4.16 -8.28 -11.71
CA ASP A 189 5.07 -9.34 -11.27
C ASP A 189 6.34 -8.79 -10.66
N TYR A 190 6.95 -7.84 -11.34
CA TYR A 190 8.24 -7.31 -10.98
C TYR A 190 8.18 -6.45 -9.72
N MET A 191 7.16 -5.63 -9.60
CA MET A 191 7.06 -4.64 -8.54
C MET A 191 6.92 -5.26 -7.14
N TYR A 192 6.33 -6.45 -7.05
CA TYR A 192 5.99 -7.03 -5.74
C TYR A 192 6.68 -8.36 -5.43
N HIS A 193 7.20 -9.06 -6.43
CA HIS A 193 7.58 -10.46 -6.27
C HIS A 193 8.94 -10.84 -6.90
N GLY A 194 9.69 -9.90 -7.45
CA GLY A 194 11.01 -10.18 -8.02
C GLY A 194 10.93 -11.21 -9.15
N ASP A 195 11.65 -12.31 -9.00
CA ASP A 195 11.76 -13.37 -10.02
C ASP A 195 10.56 -14.33 -10.06
N ILE A 196 9.53 -14.08 -9.28
CA ILE A 196 8.33 -14.92 -9.28
C ILE A 196 7.51 -14.62 -10.51
N GLY A 197 7.27 -15.65 -11.34
CA GLY A 197 6.44 -15.53 -12.53
C GLY A 197 4.98 -15.21 -12.19
N PHE A 198 4.28 -14.56 -13.13
CA PHE A 198 2.90 -14.12 -12.96
C PHE A 198 1.97 -15.26 -12.49
N ASP A 199 2.16 -16.45 -13.00
CA ASP A 199 1.34 -17.61 -12.65
C ASP A 199 1.51 -18.03 -11.19
N GLU A 200 2.74 -17.99 -10.70
CA GLU A 200 3.03 -18.29 -9.29
C GLU A 200 2.54 -17.17 -8.38
N LEU A 201 2.68 -15.92 -8.81
CA LEU A 201 2.13 -14.77 -8.13
C LEU A 201 0.61 -14.88 -7.95
N PHE A 202 -0.09 -15.15 -9.03
CA PHE A 202 -1.55 -15.30 -9.01
C PHE A 202 -1.98 -16.48 -8.14
N HIS A 203 -1.25 -17.58 -8.20
CA HIS A 203 -1.49 -18.76 -7.36
C HIS A 203 -1.33 -18.43 -5.88
N ARG A 204 -0.26 -17.77 -5.49
CA ARG A 204 -0.04 -17.33 -4.10
C ARG A 204 -1.12 -16.39 -3.60
N TYR A 205 -1.58 -15.46 -4.43
CA TYR A 205 -2.68 -14.56 -4.05
C TYR A 205 -4.00 -15.31 -3.88
N THR A 206 -4.31 -16.22 -4.79
CA THR A 206 -5.52 -17.03 -4.68
C THR A 206 -5.48 -17.99 -3.51
N GLU A 207 -4.37 -18.64 -3.21
CA GLU A 207 -4.20 -19.45 -2.00
C GLU A 207 -4.33 -18.63 -0.72
N THR A 208 -3.75 -17.43 -0.69
CA THR A 208 -3.83 -16.55 0.48
C THR A 208 -5.23 -16.00 0.72
N LEU A 209 -6.01 -15.81 -0.34
CA LEU A 209 -7.38 -15.26 -0.26
C LEU A 209 -8.45 -16.34 -0.08
N MET A 210 -8.16 -17.58 -0.47
CA MET A 210 -9.13 -18.68 -0.51
C MET A 210 -8.80 -19.82 0.47
N GLY A 211 -7.63 -19.82 1.08
CA GLY A 211 -7.19 -20.76 2.12
C GLY A 211 -7.47 -20.25 3.49
#